data_b0fcb133e23e0678f566b4420c039117
#
_entry.id   b0fcb133e23e0678f566b4420c039117
#
_cell.length_a   1.000
_cell.length_b   1.000
_cell.length_c   1.000
_cell.angle_alpha   90.00
_cell.angle_beta   90.00
_cell.angle_gamma   90.00
#
_symmetry.space_group_name_H-M   'P 1'
#
loop_
_entity.id
_entity.type
_entity.pdbx_description
1 polymer ?
#
loop_
_entity_poly.entity_id
_entity_poly.type
_entity_poly.pdbx_seq_one_letter_code
_entity_poly.pdbx_strand_id
1 'polypeptide(L)'
;SKAAENLYMNQPHLSRAIKELEENVGIKIFNRTPKGVVPTKDGADFLVYAKNIAEQIDEVERMYKHRDVNMHKFDVSVPMACYVAQAFIEFVTEISNGKSLDISYRETNSLLAVESVLNSDNNIAIIRYQTVYEKYFLQFLEENGLCAEPIWEFKYHLIMSVQHPLAVEKEIEYKDLSDFIEITHGYLTIPTLPQSVLQEIHRSGKRKKEIAVFERESQFELLRNIHTTYMWTSPTPANILNTMPLVEKHCNVENNLYR
;
A
#
# COMPACT_ATOMS: atom_id res chain seq x y z
N SER A 1 -13.00 30.87 -37.10
CA SER A 1 -14.05 30.08 -36.42
C SER A 1 -13.86 30.23 -34.93
N LYS A 2 -14.93 30.12 -34.16
CA LYS A 2 -14.89 30.23 -32.71
C LYS A 2 -13.84 29.30 -32.06
N ALA A 3 -13.63 28.10 -32.60
CA ALA A 3 -12.59 27.16 -32.14
C ALA A 3 -11.17 27.69 -32.43
N ALA A 4 -10.93 28.30 -33.59
CA ALA A 4 -9.62 28.87 -33.91
C ALA A 4 -9.31 30.12 -33.07
N GLU A 5 -10.31 30.93 -32.76
CA GLU A 5 -10.20 32.08 -31.86
C GLU A 5 -9.84 31.63 -30.43
N ASN A 6 -10.51 30.62 -29.92
CA ASN A 6 -10.23 30.03 -28.57
C ASN A 6 -8.80 29.45 -28.45
N LEU A 7 -8.22 28.99 -29.57
CA LEU A 7 -6.85 28.42 -29.60
C LEU A 7 -5.80 29.46 -30.03
N TYR A 8 -6.16 30.74 -30.15
CA TYR A 8 -5.27 31.80 -30.64
C TYR A 8 -4.59 31.45 -31.97
N MET A 9 -5.27 30.69 -32.84
CA MET A 9 -4.79 30.23 -34.14
C MET A 9 -5.66 30.77 -35.27
N ASN A 10 -5.10 30.89 -36.47
CA ASN A 10 -5.92 31.13 -37.61
C ASN A 10 -6.61 29.85 -38.12
N GLN A 11 -7.79 30.00 -38.75
CA GLN A 11 -8.59 28.85 -39.19
C GLN A 11 -7.87 27.95 -40.21
N PRO A 12 -7.06 28.44 -41.18
CA PRO A 12 -6.31 27.59 -42.10
C PRO A 12 -5.32 26.66 -41.36
N HIS A 13 -4.63 27.14 -40.35
CA HIS A 13 -3.70 26.34 -39.55
C HIS A 13 -4.42 25.25 -38.77
N LEU A 14 -5.54 25.57 -38.11
CA LEU A 14 -6.35 24.59 -37.41
C LEU A 14 -6.88 23.48 -38.36
N SER A 15 -7.37 23.91 -39.57
CA SER A 15 -7.86 22.96 -40.57
C SER A 15 -6.75 22.02 -41.08
N ARG A 16 -5.53 22.53 -41.23
CA ARG A 16 -4.37 21.75 -41.66
C ARG A 16 -3.96 20.76 -40.60
N ALA A 17 -3.84 21.20 -39.34
CA ALA A 17 -3.48 20.32 -38.21
C ALA A 17 -4.48 19.17 -38.03
N ILE A 18 -5.79 19.45 -38.16
CA ILE A 18 -6.80 18.39 -38.10
C ILE A 18 -6.64 17.41 -39.26
N LYS A 19 -6.38 17.89 -40.49
CA LYS A 19 -6.20 17.03 -41.65
C LYS A 19 -4.96 16.15 -41.52
N GLU A 20 -3.84 16.70 -41.06
CA GLU A 20 -2.60 15.94 -40.79
C GLU A 20 -2.83 14.90 -39.71
N LEU A 21 -3.59 15.21 -38.66
CA LEU A 21 -3.97 14.25 -37.62
C LEU A 21 -4.82 13.10 -38.20
N GLU A 22 -5.85 13.42 -39.02
CA GLU A 22 -6.69 12.42 -39.67
C GLU A 22 -5.88 11.48 -40.60
N GLU A 23 -4.91 12.06 -41.33
CA GLU A 23 -4.00 11.30 -42.20
C GLU A 23 -3.07 10.38 -41.40
N ASN A 24 -2.52 10.87 -40.27
CA ASN A 24 -1.63 10.06 -39.42
C ASN A 24 -2.35 8.94 -38.68
N VAL A 25 -3.57 9.18 -38.22
CA VAL A 25 -4.36 8.17 -37.49
C VAL A 25 -5.12 7.24 -38.45
N GLY A 26 -5.27 7.65 -39.71
CA GLY A 26 -5.93 6.84 -40.75
C GLY A 26 -7.46 6.84 -40.65
N ILE A 27 -8.06 7.75 -39.90
CA ILE A 27 -9.52 7.87 -39.74
C ILE A 27 -9.96 9.30 -40.02
N LYS A 28 -11.21 9.46 -40.44
CA LYS A 28 -11.84 10.75 -40.53
C LYS A 28 -12.47 11.10 -39.20
N ILE A 29 -11.96 12.15 -38.52
CA ILE A 29 -12.43 12.55 -37.20
C ILE A 29 -13.68 13.44 -37.31
N PHE A 30 -13.71 14.33 -38.29
CA PHE A 30 -14.80 15.29 -38.44
C PHE A 30 -15.44 15.28 -39.83
N ASN A 31 -16.76 15.42 -39.85
CA ASN A 31 -17.54 15.73 -41.04
C ASN A 31 -17.95 17.20 -41.07
N ARG A 32 -17.82 17.83 -42.25
CA ARG A 32 -18.34 19.18 -42.47
C ARG A 32 -19.80 19.10 -42.96
N THR A 33 -20.67 19.79 -42.28
CA THR A 33 -22.09 19.87 -42.63
C THR A 33 -22.48 21.34 -42.82
N PRO A 34 -23.62 21.61 -43.45
CA PRO A 34 -24.15 22.98 -43.56
C PRO A 34 -24.42 23.66 -42.21
N LYS A 35 -24.56 22.85 -41.15
CA LYS A 35 -24.79 23.31 -39.78
C LYS A 35 -23.49 23.42 -38.95
N GLY A 36 -22.33 23.11 -39.54
CA GLY A 36 -21.04 23.15 -38.87
C GLY A 36 -20.24 21.84 -38.98
N VAL A 37 -19.28 21.68 -38.09
CA VAL A 37 -18.40 20.51 -38.03
C VAL A 37 -18.92 19.56 -36.94
N VAL A 38 -19.11 18.31 -37.29
CA VAL A 38 -19.58 17.25 -36.35
C VAL A 38 -18.61 16.05 -36.37
N PRO A 39 -18.36 15.38 -35.24
CA PRO A 39 -17.56 14.17 -35.22
C PRO A 39 -18.19 13.07 -36.10
N THR A 40 -17.34 12.24 -36.72
CA THR A 40 -17.77 10.94 -37.26
C THR A 40 -17.97 9.96 -36.11
N LYS A 41 -18.44 8.74 -36.38
CA LYS A 41 -18.54 7.69 -35.35
C LYS A 41 -17.15 7.35 -34.80
N ASP A 42 -16.17 7.07 -35.65
CA ASP A 42 -14.81 6.78 -35.26
C ASP A 42 -14.11 8.01 -34.63
N GLY A 43 -14.48 9.23 -35.10
CA GLY A 43 -14.04 10.48 -34.51
C GLY A 43 -14.54 10.71 -33.08
N ALA A 44 -15.79 10.31 -32.78
CA ALA A 44 -16.32 10.40 -31.43
C ALA A 44 -15.56 9.50 -30.46
N ASP A 45 -15.27 8.25 -30.87
CA ASP A 45 -14.48 7.30 -30.09
C ASP A 45 -13.03 7.83 -29.91
N PHE A 46 -12.40 8.33 -30.98
CA PHE A 46 -11.08 8.94 -30.94
C PHE A 46 -11.01 10.12 -29.95
N LEU A 47 -12.02 11.00 -29.96
CA LEU A 47 -12.06 12.16 -29.07
C LEU A 47 -12.13 11.81 -27.60
N VAL A 48 -12.72 10.66 -27.23
CA VAL A 48 -12.68 10.17 -25.85
C VAL A 48 -11.24 9.87 -25.40
N TYR A 49 -10.47 9.14 -26.23
CA TYR A 49 -9.06 8.86 -25.93
C TYR A 49 -8.19 10.13 -25.96
N ALA A 50 -8.40 11.00 -26.95
CA ALA A 50 -7.66 12.26 -27.03
C ALA A 50 -7.89 13.15 -25.81
N LYS A 51 -9.11 13.18 -25.27
CA LYS A 51 -9.43 13.92 -24.07
C LYS A 51 -8.72 13.34 -22.84
N ASN A 52 -8.71 12.02 -22.68
CA ASN A 52 -8.01 11.36 -21.58
C ASN A 52 -6.50 11.64 -21.61
N ILE A 53 -5.89 11.62 -22.81
CA ILE A 53 -4.47 11.97 -22.98
C ILE A 53 -4.21 13.44 -22.60
N ALA A 54 -5.07 14.37 -23.04
CA ALA A 54 -4.93 15.76 -22.67
C ALA A 54 -5.06 16.00 -21.16
N GLU A 55 -6.01 15.31 -20.49
CA GLU A 55 -6.17 15.37 -19.04
C GLU A 55 -4.92 14.85 -18.31
N GLN A 56 -4.29 13.77 -18.80
CA GLN A 56 -3.02 13.27 -18.27
C GLN A 56 -1.86 14.24 -18.44
N ILE A 57 -1.78 14.92 -19.61
CA ILE A 57 -0.77 15.97 -19.83
C ILE A 57 -0.99 17.15 -18.87
N ASP A 58 -2.24 17.58 -18.68
CA ASP A 58 -2.58 18.64 -17.74
C ASP A 58 -2.25 18.26 -16.29
N GLU A 59 -2.39 16.98 -15.95
CA GLU A 59 -2.01 16.47 -14.63
C GLU A 59 -0.49 16.52 -14.43
N VAL A 60 0.29 16.04 -15.41
CA VAL A 60 1.75 16.15 -15.41
C VAL A 60 2.20 17.61 -15.32
N GLU A 61 1.59 18.52 -16.11
CA GLU A 61 1.91 19.95 -16.03
C GLU A 61 1.59 20.55 -14.65
N ARG A 62 0.47 20.17 -14.04
CA ARG A 62 0.12 20.59 -12.66
C ARG A 62 1.13 20.10 -11.65
N MET A 63 1.57 18.83 -11.74
CA MET A 63 2.60 18.27 -10.87
C MET A 63 3.92 19.06 -10.89
N TYR A 64 4.29 19.62 -12.05
CA TYR A 64 5.56 20.33 -12.21
C TYR A 64 5.46 21.86 -12.10
N LYS A 65 4.33 22.46 -12.51
CA LYS A 65 4.13 23.94 -12.48
C LYS A 65 3.76 24.47 -11.09
N HIS A 66 3.13 23.64 -10.23
CA HIS A 66 2.71 24.00 -8.88
C HIS A 66 3.55 23.31 -7.81
N ARG A 67 4.88 23.22 -8.00
CA ARG A 67 5.77 22.92 -6.87
C ARG A 67 5.73 24.12 -5.92
N ASP A 68 4.76 24.09 -5.02
CA ASP A 68 4.73 25.02 -3.90
C ASP A 68 5.98 24.73 -3.06
N VAL A 69 6.90 25.70 -3.02
CA VAL A 69 8.18 25.59 -2.29
C VAL A 69 7.96 25.32 -0.79
N ASN A 70 6.72 25.49 -0.32
CA ASN A 70 6.27 25.24 1.05
C ASN A 70 5.50 23.92 1.23
N MET A 71 5.38 23.06 0.22
CA MET A 71 4.67 21.79 0.34
C MET A 71 5.62 20.70 0.81
N HIS A 72 5.31 20.07 1.94
CA HIS A 72 5.96 18.84 2.37
C HIS A 72 5.38 17.67 1.57
N LYS A 73 6.18 17.15 0.64
CA LYS A 73 5.83 15.93 -0.07
C LYS A 73 6.60 14.75 0.54
N PHE A 74 5.87 13.72 0.93
CA PHE A 74 6.45 12.56 1.57
C PHE A 74 5.63 11.29 1.27
N ASP A 75 6.29 10.30 0.67
CA ASP A 75 5.69 9.02 0.33
C ASP A 75 6.39 7.92 1.13
N VAL A 76 5.62 7.11 1.86
CA VAL A 76 6.15 6.05 2.71
C VAL A 76 5.39 4.74 2.59
N SER A 77 6.12 3.64 2.48
CA SER A 77 5.60 2.28 2.62
C SER A 77 6.00 1.68 3.97
N VAL A 78 5.04 1.10 4.67
CA VAL A 78 5.24 0.61 6.04
C VAL A 78 4.58 -0.76 6.24
N PRO A 79 5.02 -1.56 7.23
CA PRO A 79 4.31 -2.77 7.60
C PRO A 79 2.97 -2.44 8.28
N MET A 80 1.99 -3.31 8.12
CA MET A 80 0.74 -3.23 8.89
C MET A 80 1.03 -3.39 10.38
N ALA A 81 1.14 -2.26 11.10
CA ALA A 81 1.48 -2.26 12.52
C ALA A 81 0.92 -1.03 13.23
N CYS A 82 0.26 -1.25 14.36
CA CYS A 82 -0.37 -0.18 15.13
C CYS A 82 0.64 0.86 15.63
N TYR A 83 1.84 0.44 16.03
CA TYR A 83 2.89 1.32 16.53
C TYR A 83 3.44 2.25 15.42
N VAL A 84 3.56 1.74 14.18
CA VAL A 84 4.01 2.57 13.05
C VAL A 84 2.95 3.61 12.73
N ALA A 85 1.67 3.21 12.69
CA ALA A 85 0.58 4.15 12.47
C ALA A 85 0.51 5.23 13.56
N GLN A 86 0.73 4.86 14.84
CA GLN A 86 0.77 5.81 15.95
C GLN A 86 1.93 6.81 15.79
N ALA A 87 3.13 6.34 15.52
CA ALA A 87 4.29 7.20 15.29
C ALA A 87 4.07 8.13 14.08
N PHE A 88 3.44 7.63 13.03
CA PHE A 88 3.10 8.42 11.85
C PHE A 88 2.07 9.51 12.14
N ILE A 89 1.05 9.23 12.97
CA ILE A 89 0.08 10.24 13.42
C ILE A 89 0.78 11.37 14.19
N GLU A 90 1.69 11.03 15.10
CA GLU A 90 2.48 12.00 15.87
C GLU A 90 3.35 12.86 14.95
N PHE A 91 4.07 12.23 14.02
CA PHE A 91 4.88 12.91 13.01
C PHE A 91 4.06 13.89 12.15
N VAL A 92 2.93 13.46 11.59
CA VAL A 92 2.07 14.32 10.76
C VAL A 92 1.48 15.45 11.58
N THR A 93 1.10 15.20 12.83
CA THR A 93 0.59 16.25 13.73
C THR A 93 1.63 17.33 13.97
N GLU A 94 2.91 16.96 14.13
CA GLU A 94 4.01 17.91 14.35
C GLU A 94 4.29 18.75 13.09
N ILE A 95 4.34 18.13 11.90
CA ILE A 95 4.70 18.84 10.67
C ILE A 95 3.55 19.60 10.03
N SER A 96 2.29 19.35 10.42
CA SER A 96 1.08 19.95 9.81
C SER A 96 0.91 21.45 10.12
N ASN A 97 1.69 22.02 11.02
CA ASN A 97 1.54 23.39 11.48
C ASN A 97 1.88 24.42 10.37
N GLY A 98 0.84 24.87 9.66
CA GLY A 98 0.92 26.01 8.73
C GLY A 98 1.54 25.74 7.35
N LYS A 99 1.70 24.47 6.96
CA LYS A 99 2.26 24.08 5.66
C LYS A 99 1.29 23.18 4.88
N SER A 100 1.35 23.26 3.57
CA SER A 100 0.63 22.30 2.71
C SER A 100 1.32 20.93 2.77
N LEU A 101 0.54 19.86 2.88
CA LEU A 101 1.02 18.48 2.97
C LEU A 101 0.49 17.67 1.77
N ASP A 102 1.38 16.91 1.15
CA ASP A 102 1.06 15.88 0.16
C ASP A 102 1.76 14.60 0.61
N ILE A 103 1.04 13.76 1.35
CA ILE A 103 1.61 12.59 2.00
C ILE A 103 0.87 11.34 1.55
N SER A 104 1.62 10.37 1.03
CA SER A 104 1.14 9.03 0.72
C SER A 104 1.65 8.05 1.78
N TYR A 105 0.72 7.42 2.50
CA TYR A 105 1.02 6.38 3.50
C TYR A 105 0.43 5.06 3.05
N ARG A 106 1.30 4.07 2.77
CA ARG A 106 0.90 2.77 2.25
C ARG A 106 1.31 1.64 3.18
N GLU A 107 0.33 0.88 3.67
CA GLU A 107 0.61 -0.36 4.39
C GLU A 107 0.82 -1.52 3.41
N THR A 108 1.94 -2.25 3.55
CA THR A 108 2.31 -3.34 2.65
C THR A 108 3.28 -4.34 3.32
N ASN A 109 3.74 -5.35 2.59
CA ASN A 109 4.78 -6.24 3.07
C ASN A 109 6.20 -5.68 2.82
N SER A 110 7.20 -6.26 3.48
CA SER A 110 8.58 -5.77 3.44
C SER A 110 9.21 -5.79 2.04
N LEU A 111 8.89 -6.76 1.20
CA LEU A 111 9.45 -6.83 -0.16
C LEU A 111 8.84 -5.78 -1.07
N LEU A 112 7.52 -5.63 -1.07
CA LEU A 112 6.82 -4.58 -1.81
C LEU A 112 7.21 -3.18 -1.32
N ALA A 113 7.50 -3.02 -0.02
CA ALA A 113 8.00 -1.77 0.52
C ALA A 113 9.39 -1.42 -0.04
N VAL A 114 10.30 -2.39 -0.12
CA VAL A 114 11.62 -2.20 -0.76
C VAL A 114 11.46 -1.91 -2.25
N GLU A 115 10.63 -2.66 -2.95
CA GLU A 115 10.36 -2.48 -4.38
C GLU A 115 9.83 -1.07 -4.69
N SER A 116 8.95 -0.53 -3.84
CA SER A 116 8.43 0.83 -4.01
C SER A 116 9.51 1.90 -3.89
N VAL A 117 10.53 1.69 -3.06
CA VAL A 117 11.69 2.60 -2.99
C VAL A 117 12.59 2.47 -4.22
N LEU A 118 12.84 1.23 -4.68
CA LEU A 118 13.65 0.98 -5.87
C LEU A 118 13.03 1.57 -7.14
N ASN A 119 11.71 1.51 -7.27
CA ASN A 119 10.96 2.10 -8.39
C ASN A 119 10.79 3.63 -8.26
N SER A 120 11.32 4.23 -7.21
CA SER A 120 11.17 5.67 -6.92
C SER A 120 9.72 6.11 -6.67
N ASP A 121 8.83 5.18 -6.34
CA ASP A 121 7.45 5.48 -5.95
C ASP A 121 7.41 6.11 -4.55
N ASN A 122 8.35 5.71 -3.67
CA ASN A 122 8.45 6.20 -2.30
C ASN A 122 9.85 6.72 -1.97
N ASN A 123 9.91 7.66 -1.03
CA ASN A 123 11.16 8.23 -0.53
C ASN A 123 11.81 7.33 0.52
N ILE A 124 10.98 6.62 1.31
CA ILE A 124 11.41 5.80 2.44
C ILE A 124 10.47 4.61 2.61
N ALA A 125 10.97 3.53 3.17
CA ALA A 125 10.16 2.42 3.60
C ALA A 125 10.57 1.96 5.00
N ILE A 126 9.60 1.49 5.77
CA ILE A 126 9.84 0.71 6.98
C ILE A 126 9.58 -0.74 6.62
N ILE A 127 10.53 -1.61 6.89
CA ILE A 127 10.39 -3.06 6.70
C ILE A 127 10.42 -3.77 8.05
N ARG A 128 9.87 -4.96 8.07
CA ARG A 128 9.85 -5.81 9.26
C ARG A 128 10.15 -7.24 8.88
N TYR A 129 11.08 -7.84 9.60
CA TYR A 129 11.48 -9.23 9.40
C TYR A 129 11.83 -9.92 10.72
N GLN A 130 11.74 -11.25 10.75
CA GLN A 130 12.31 -12.03 11.85
C GLN A 130 13.82 -11.93 11.83
N THR A 131 14.45 -11.80 12.98
CA THR A 131 15.92 -11.65 13.09
C THR A 131 16.69 -12.83 12.50
N VAL A 132 16.08 -14.02 12.43
CA VAL A 132 16.67 -15.18 11.74
C VAL A 132 16.91 -14.94 10.25
N TYR A 133 16.19 -14.00 9.63
CA TYR A 133 16.33 -13.62 8.22
C TYR A 133 17.11 -12.32 8.03
N GLU A 134 17.68 -11.73 9.09
CA GLU A 134 18.38 -10.45 9.03
C GLU A 134 19.48 -10.44 7.97
N LYS A 135 20.31 -11.47 7.95
CA LYS A 135 21.41 -11.57 6.96
C LYS A 135 20.90 -11.50 5.52
N TYR A 136 19.76 -12.16 5.25
CA TYR A 136 19.15 -12.12 3.93
C TYR A 136 18.66 -10.72 3.57
N PHE A 137 17.92 -10.05 4.47
CA PHE A 137 17.41 -8.71 4.20
C PHE A 137 18.53 -7.68 4.06
N LEU A 138 19.54 -7.70 4.92
CA LEU A 138 20.67 -6.78 4.82
C LEU A 138 21.45 -6.96 3.52
N GLN A 139 21.72 -8.20 3.11
CA GLN A 139 22.37 -8.48 1.84
C GLN A 139 21.52 -8.01 0.65
N PHE A 140 20.23 -8.29 0.67
CA PHE A 140 19.28 -7.86 -0.38
C PHE A 140 19.24 -6.34 -0.52
N LEU A 141 19.23 -5.60 0.59
CA LEU A 141 19.25 -4.14 0.57
C LEU A 141 20.58 -3.60 0.03
N GLU A 142 21.72 -4.15 0.47
CA GLU A 142 23.04 -3.76 0.00
C GLU A 142 23.23 -4.00 -1.50
N GLU A 143 22.82 -5.17 -2.02
CA GLU A 143 22.88 -5.52 -3.44
C GLU A 143 22.04 -4.57 -4.31
N ASN A 144 21.00 -3.95 -3.75
CA ASN A 144 20.17 -2.96 -4.41
C ASN A 144 20.54 -1.50 -4.09
N GLY A 145 21.69 -1.27 -3.43
CA GLY A 145 22.19 0.07 -3.13
C GLY A 145 21.39 0.85 -2.09
N LEU A 146 20.60 0.15 -1.25
CA LEU A 146 19.79 0.73 -0.20
C LEU A 146 20.50 0.67 1.14
N CYS A 147 20.38 1.74 1.94
CA CYS A 147 20.82 1.79 3.32
C CYS A 147 19.64 1.52 4.25
N ALA A 148 19.88 0.76 5.32
CA ALA A 148 18.88 0.50 6.34
C ALA A 148 19.45 0.78 7.73
N GLU A 149 18.60 1.34 8.59
CA GLU A 149 18.89 1.57 10.01
C GLU A 149 17.86 0.83 10.86
N PRO A 150 18.28 0.06 11.86
CA PRO A 150 17.35 -0.60 12.77
C PRO A 150 16.68 0.45 13.68
N ILE A 151 15.35 0.46 13.69
CA ILE A 151 14.58 1.42 14.49
C ILE A 151 13.96 0.79 15.73
N TRP A 152 13.67 -0.50 15.71
CA TRP A 152 13.07 -1.19 16.83
C TRP A 152 13.24 -2.71 16.72
N GLU A 153 13.26 -3.39 17.90
CA GLU A 153 13.28 -4.83 18.02
C GLU A 153 12.22 -5.26 19.04
N PHE A 154 11.41 -6.26 18.70
CA PHE A 154 10.30 -6.70 19.53
C PHE A 154 9.96 -8.17 19.32
N LYS A 155 9.22 -8.74 20.24
CA LYS A 155 8.58 -10.06 20.09
C LYS A 155 7.12 -9.87 19.70
N TYR A 156 6.61 -10.76 18.87
CA TYR A 156 5.18 -10.82 18.60
C TYR A 156 4.42 -11.32 19.82
N HIS A 157 3.26 -10.72 20.02
CA HIS A 157 2.27 -11.12 21.00
C HIS A 157 1.04 -11.67 20.28
N LEU A 158 0.23 -12.42 21.02
CA LEU A 158 -1.11 -12.80 20.56
C LEU A 158 -2.08 -11.68 20.90
N ILE A 159 -2.98 -11.34 19.97
CA ILE A 159 -4.14 -10.51 20.26
C ILE A 159 -5.39 -11.30 19.94
N MET A 160 -6.38 -11.20 20.83
CA MET A 160 -7.64 -11.95 20.74
C MET A 160 -8.76 -11.21 21.46
N SER A 161 -10.00 -11.64 21.27
CA SER A 161 -11.15 -11.13 22.04
C SER A 161 -10.95 -11.37 23.54
N VAL A 162 -11.42 -10.46 24.39
CA VAL A 162 -11.51 -10.70 25.86
C VAL A 162 -12.39 -11.91 26.19
N GLN A 163 -13.24 -12.35 25.26
CA GLN A 163 -14.11 -13.53 25.39
C GLN A 163 -13.46 -14.81 24.80
N HIS A 164 -12.22 -14.74 24.30
CA HIS A 164 -11.52 -15.91 23.81
C HIS A 164 -11.22 -16.88 24.96
N PRO A 165 -11.36 -18.21 24.76
CA PRO A 165 -11.08 -19.18 25.81
C PRO A 165 -9.71 -19.04 26.47
N LEU A 166 -8.68 -18.68 25.71
CA LEU A 166 -7.32 -18.45 26.22
C LEU A 166 -7.11 -17.04 26.82
N ALA A 167 -8.10 -16.16 26.80
CA ALA A 167 -7.93 -14.79 27.31
C ALA A 167 -7.66 -14.74 28.83
N VAL A 168 -8.13 -15.74 29.56
CA VAL A 168 -7.95 -15.85 31.03
C VAL A 168 -6.63 -16.53 31.42
N GLU A 169 -5.97 -17.22 30.48
CA GLU A 169 -4.73 -17.91 30.73
C GLU A 169 -3.58 -16.92 30.98
N LYS A 170 -2.69 -17.26 31.92
CA LYS A 170 -1.51 -16.44 32.24
C LYS A 170 -0.37 -16.68 31.25
N GLU A 171 -0.20 -17.93 30.84
CA GLU A 171 0.82 -18.37 29.90
C GLU A 171 0.17 -19.19 28.81
N ILE A 172 0.49 -18.92 27.55
CA ILE A 172 -0.02 -19.64 26.38
C ILE A 172 1.17 -20.28 25.69
N GLU A 173 1.11 -21.59 25.45
CA GLU A 173 2.07 -22.28 24.61
C GLU A 173 1.54 -22.37 23.16
N TYR A 174 2.44 -22.48 22.19
CA TYR A 174 2.06 -22.58 20.78
C TYR A 174 1.10 -23.75 20.49
N LYS A 175 1.23 -24.85 21.20
CA LYS A 175 0.34 -26.02 21.06
C LYS A 175 -1.12 -25.73 21.42
N ASP A 176 -1.35 -24.78 22.35
CA ASP A 176 -2.69 -24.43 22.82
C ASP A 176 -3.51 -23.72 21.74
N LEU A 177 -2.83 -23.17 20.72
CA LEU A 177 -3.44 -22.47 19.60
C LEU A 177 -4.02 -23.40 18.52
N SER A 178 -3.74 -24.71 18.58
CA SER A 178 -4.05 -25.69 17.51
C SER A 178 -5.54 -25.83 17.19
N ASP A 179 -6.41 -25.54 18.13
CA ASP A 179 -7.86 -25.69 17.99
C ASP A 179 -8.55 -24.38 17.55
N PHE A 180 -7.83 -23.28 17.59
CA PHE A 180 -8.32 -21.94 17.27
C PHE A 180 -7.98 -21.52 15.85
N ILE A 181 -8.60 -20.43 15.39
CA ILE A 181 -8.44 -19.91 14.03
C ILE A 181 -7.44 -18.77 14.06
N GLU A 182 -6.37 -18.87 13.30
CA GLU A 182 -5.42 -17.76 13.12
C GLU A 182 -5.91 -16.81 12.04
N ILE A 183 -5.94 -15.51 12.36
CA ILE A 183 -6.10 -14.45 11.38
C ILE A 183 -4.70 -14.04 10.93
N THR A 184 -4.44 -14.14 9.64
CA THR A 184 -3.15 -13.77 9.03
C THR A 184 -3.31 -12.60 8.07
N HIS A 185 -2.20 -11.91 7.81
CA HIS A 185 -2.16 -10.90 6.76
C HIS A 185 -1.98 -11.58 5.41
N GLY A 186 -2.93 -11.38 4.49
CA GLY A 186 -2.92 -12.03 3.17
C GLY A 186 -1.73 -11.69 2.27
N TYR A 187 -0.97 -10.65 2.60
CA TYR A 187 0.26 -10.25 1.88
C TYR A 187 1.55 -10.83 2.47
N LEU A 188 1.47 -11.73 3.45
CA LEU A 188 2.65 -12.37 4.04
C LEU A 188 3.19 -13.50 3.15
N THR A 189 3.51 -13.21 1.92
CA THR A 189 4.40 -14.07 1.14
C THR A 189 5.81 -13.49 1.19
N ILE A 190 6.74 -14.19 1.83
CA ILE A 190 8.17 -13.98 1.59
C ILE A 190 8.49 -14.87 0.38
N PRO A 191 8.53 -14.34 -0.87
CA PRO A 191 8.58 -15.16 -2.09
C PRO A 191 9.89 -15.94 -2.26
N THR A 192 10.87 -15.70 -1.39
CA THR A 192 12.25 -16.14 -1.57
C THR A 192 12.84 -16.90 -0.38
N LEU A 193 12.00 -17.41 0.52
CA LEU A 193 12.48 -18.42 1.47
C LEU A 193 12.92 -19.65 0.69
N PRO A 194 14.10 -20.24 0.99
CA PRO A 194 14.48 -21.51 0.41
C PRO A 194 13.34 -22.52 0.56
N GLN A 195 13.08 -23.31 -0.49
CA GLN A 195 11.99 -24.31 -0.45
C GLN A 195 12.10 -25.26 0.75
N SER A 196 13.30 -25.48 1.27
CA SER A 196 13.54 -26.26 2.49
C SER A 196 12.87 -25.66 3.72
N VAL A 197 12.90 -24.32 3.87
CA VAL A 197 12.27 -23.61 5.00
C VAL A 197 10.75 -23.59 4.84
N LEU A 198 10.25 -23.36 3.60
CA LEU A 198 8.83 -23.47 3.31
C LEU A 198 8.29 -24.88 3.53
N GLN A 199 9.07 -25.92 3.19
CA GLN A 199 8.69 -27.32 3.46
C GLN A 199 8.67 -27.66 4.94
N GLU A 200 9.52 -27.06 5.76
CA GLU A 200 9.55 -27.27 7.20
C GLU A 200 8.32 -26.63 7.88
N ILE A 201 7.92 -25.44 7.41
CA ILE A 201 6.67 -24.78 7.81
C ILE A 201 5.44 -25.62 7.40
N HIS A 202 5.46 -26.24 6.21
CA HIS A 202 4.37 -27.11 5.74
C HIS A 202 4.40 -28.53 6.33
N ARG A 203 5.53 -29.04 6.80
CA ARG A 203 5.67 -30.37 7.42
C ARG A 203 5.11 -30.47 8.83
N SER A 204 4.83 -29.40 9.52
CA SER A 204 4.17 -29.40 10.83
C SER A 204 2.70 -29.88 10.81
N GLY A 205 2.20 -30.32 9.65
CA GLY A 205 1.24 -31.42 9.37
C GLY A 205 -0.15 -31.38 10.01
N LYS A 206 -0.53 -30.40 10.83
CA LYS A 206 -1.93 -30.16 11.19
C LYS A 206 -2.47 -29.07 10.26
N ARG A 207 -3.63 -29.32 9.63
CA ARG A 207 -4.36 -28.29 8.88
C ARG A 207 -4.62 -27.13 9.84
N LYS A 208 -3.86 -26.07 9.69
CA LYS A 208 -4.01 -24.84 10.44
C LYS A 208 -5.35 -24.23 10.04
N LYS A 209 -6.21 -23.94 11.00
CA LYS A 209 -7.41 -23.14 10.75
C LYS A 209 -6.95 -21.69 10.56
N GLU A 210 -7.16 -21.13 9.39
CA GLU A 210 -6.61 -19.84 9.03
C GLU A 210 -7.63 -19.02 8.24
N ILE A 211 -7.67 -17.70 8.51
CA ILE A 211 -8.38 -16.70 7.73
C ILE A 211 -7.34 -15.68 7.27
N ALA A 212 -7.02 -15.66 5.97
CA ALA A 212 -6.17 -14.65 5.38
C ALA A 212 -6.96 -13.37 5.11
N VAL A 213 -6.52 -12.25 5.68
CA VAL A 213 -7.20 -10.95 5.57
C VAL A 213 -6.25 -9.93 4.94
N PHE A 214 -6.74 -9.20 3.95
CA PHE A 214 -5.95 -8.23 3.20
C PHE A 214 -6.12 -6.81 3.72
N GLU A 215 -7.24 -6.53 4.41
CA GLU A 215 -7.57 -5.21 4.94
C GLU A 215 -7.47 -5.18 6.46
N ARG A 216 -6.78 -4.18 7.00
CA ARG A 216 -6.50 -4.07 8.44
C ARG A 216 -7.76 -3.97 9.30
N GLU A 217 -8.74 -3.21 8.86
CA GLU A 217 -9.98 -3.00 9.61
C GLU A 217 -10.73 -4.32 9.82
N SER A 218 -10.80 -5.15 8.78
CA SER A 218 -11.46 -6.47 8.84
C SER A 218 -10.82 -7.41 9.85
N GLN A 219 -9.53 -7.30 10.14
CA GLN A 219 -8.84 -8.14 11.13
C GLN A 219 -9.39 -7.92 12.55
N PHE A 220 -9.54 -6.65 12.94
CA PHE A 220 -10.09 -6.31 14.25
C PHE A 220 -11.58 -6.64 14.36
N GLU A 221 -12.34 -6.50 13.27
CA GLU A 221 -13.74 -6.92 13.20
C GLU A 221 -13.88 -8.44 13.44
N LEU A 222 -13.06 -9.25 12.78
CA LEU A 222 -13.06 -10.71 12.94
C LEU A 222 -12.67 -11.11 14.36
N LEU A 223 -11.62 -10.51 14.93
CA LEU A 223 -11.20 -10.78 16.31
C LEU A 223 -12.30 -10.46 17.33
N ARG A 224 -13.05 -9.39 17.14
CA ARG A 224 -14.12 -8.98 18.05
C ARG A 224 -15.35 -9.89 17.98
N ASN A 225 -15.68 -10.39 16.81
CA ASN A 225 -16.92 -11.09 16.55
C ASN A 225 -16.79 -12.62 16.51
N ILE A 226 -15.59 -13.15 16.22
CA ILE A 226 -15.32 -14.58 16.22
C ILE A 226 -14.39 -14.90 17.40
N HIS A 227 -14.97 -15.19 18.56
CA HIS A 227 -14.25 -15.34 19.83
C HIS A 227 -13.27 -16.55 19.89
N THR A 228 -13.18 -17.33 18.83
CA THR A 228 -12.22 -18.42 18.68
C THR A 228 -11.07 -18.06 17.74
N THR A 229 -10.91 -16.77 17.42
CA THR A 229 -9.83 -16.28 16.57
C THR A 229 -8.75 -15.58 17.37
N TYR A 230 -7.53 -15.69 16.90
CA TYR A 230 -6.38 -14.94 17.38
C TYR A 230 -5.53 -14.43 16.21
N MET A 231 -4.66 -13.49 16.49
CA MET A 231 -3.70 -12.95 15.51
C MET A 231 -2.36 -12.67 16.21
N TRP A 232 -1.27 -12.86 15.47
CA TRP A 232 0.05 -12.38 15.91
C TRP A 232 0.20 -10.91 15.58
N THR A 233 0.62 -10.13 16.56
CA THR A 233 0.83 -8.69 16.42
C THR A 233 2.13 -8.26 17.10
N SER A 234 2.72 -7.16 16.61
CA SER A 234 3.68 -6.40 17.41
C SER A 234 3.00 -5.84 18.66
N PRO A 235 3.73 -5.47 19.72
CA PRO A 235 3.14 -4.82 20.87
C PRO A 235 2.19 -3.70 20.47
N THR A 236 0.96 -3.77 20.97
CA THR A 236 -0.11 -2.83 20.59
C THR A 236 -0.15 -1.66 21.57
N PRO A 237 -0.15 -0.41 21.09
CA PRO A 237 -0.26 0.76 21.97
C PRO A 237 -1.48 0.69 22.87
N ALA A 238 -1.31 1.04 24.15
CA ALA A 238 -2.35 0.93 25.18
C ALA A 238 -3.62 1.73 24.86
N ASN A 239 -3.49 2.88 24.20
CA ASN A 239 -4.62 3.69 23.76
C ASN A 239 -5.51 2.94 22.74
N ILE A 240 -4.95 2.04 21.93
CA ILE A 240 -5.71 1.22 20.99
C ILE A 240 -6.40 0.06 21.73
N LEU A 241 -5.66 -0.68 22.57
CA LEU A 241 -6.24 -1.78 23.34
C LEU A 241 -7.39 -1.33 24.24
N ASN A 242 -7.27 -0.15 24.87
CA ASN A 242 -8.30 0.38 25.74
C ASN A 242 -9.62 0.76 25.03
N THR A 243 -9.59 0.90 23.71
CA THR A 243 -10.78 1.25 22.91
C THR A 243 -11.49 0.02 22.33
N MET A 244 -10.89 -1.17 22.44
CA MET A 244 -11.42 -2.41 21.86
C MET A 244 -11.57 -3.51 22.91
N PRO A 245 -12.58 -4.40 22.81
CA PRO A 245 -12.72 -5.55 23.70
C PRO A 245 -11.72 -6.66 23.32
N LEU A 246 -10.43 -6.30 23.27
CA LEU A 246 -9.33 -7.17 22.89
C LEU A 246 -8.31 -7.24 24.05
N VAL A 247 -7.61 -8.35 24.12
CA VAL A 247 -6.52 -8.57 25.07
C VAL A 247 -5.28 -9.06 24.35
N GLU A 248 -4.13 -8.56 24.79
CA GLU A 248 -2.83 -9.00 24.32
C GLU A 248 -2.22 -10.01 25.30
N LYS A 249 -1.62 -11.08 24.78
CA LYS A 249 -1.04 -12.17 25.54
C LYS A 249 0.34 -12.54 25.00
N HIS A 250 1.21 -12.92 25.91
CA HIS A 250 2.49 -13.54 25.54
C HIS A 250 2.27 -15.00 25.18
N CYS A 251 3.01 -15.47 24.17
CA CYS A 251 3.11 -16.87 23.84
C CYS A 251 4.59 -17.26 23.80
N ASN A 252 4.90 -18.34 24.47
CA ASN A 252 6.27 -18.87 24.47
C ASN A 252 6.52 -19.65 23.17
N VAL A 253 7.19 -19.01 22.22
CA VAL A 253 7.51 -19.56 20.91
C VAL A 253 8.95 -19.22 20.53
N GLU A 254 9.68 -20.18 19.95
CA GLU A 254 11.02 -19.97 19.46
C GLU A 254 11.03 -19.02 18.25
N ASN A 255 12.17 -18.31 18.04
CA ASN A 255 12.39 -17.40 16.92
C ASN A 255 11.33 -16.27 16.77
N ASN A 256 10.75 -15.83 17.88
CA ASN A 256 9.73 -14.77 17.90
C ASN A 256 10.33 -13.36 18.03
N LEU A 257 11.53 -13.13 17.53
CA LEU A 257 12.19 -11.82 17.57
C LEU A 257 12.15 -11.19 16.19
N TYR A 258 11.64 -9.96 16.12
CA TYR A 258 11.48 -9.17 14.90
C TYR A 258 12.22 -7.84 15.01
N ARG A 259 12.72 -7.36 13.90
CA ARG A 259 13.35 -6.07 13.75
C ARG A 259 12.73 -5.29 12.61
#